data_e33544a4a9f92dd3fe4b4439d5016dc3
#
_entry.id   e33544a4a9f92dd3fe4b4439d5016dc3
#
_cell.length_a   1.000
_cell.length_b   1.000
_cell.length_c   1.000
_cell.angle_alpha   90.00
_cell.angle_beta   90.00
_cell.angle_gamma   90.00
#
_symmetry.space_group_name_H-M   'P 1'
#
loop_
_entity.id
_entity.type
_entity.pdbx_description
1 polymer ?
#
loop_
_entity_poly.entity_id
_entity_poly.type
_entity_poly.pdbx_seq_one_letter_code
_entity_poly.pdbx_strand_id
1 'polypeptide(L)'
;MARPKRDRTIESELKFRLTGEKDHVNLRAMLRDRGAQMSARYREENYRFNGPGKSTRNTTLRLRILNGGPHGVLTAKGPAKFDGGVKTREETEVEVKDVHATLDMLEQLGFRVGWTYPKRRTLWMLAGVAVTLDVLDFGWFVELEGPADSLPDLARSFGLDPAHALKDSYSVMAKKHLKAKKLTKKPPILVNPRALQAEKTSS
;
A
#
# COMPACT_ATOMS: atom_id res chain seq x y z
N MET A 1 -22.52 4.87 26.28
CA MET A 1 -21.60 3.72 26.37
C MET A 1 -20.26 4.15 25.77
N ALA A 2 -19.16 4.07 26.54
CA ALA A 2 -17.82 4.33 26.03
C ALA A 2 -17.44 3.24 25.03
N ARG A 3 -16.94 3.63 23.87
CA ARG A 3 -16.47 2.71 22.83
C ARG A 3 -15.27 1.93 23.40
N PRO A 4 -15.21 0.58 23.31
CA PRO A 4 -14.04 -0.15 23.74
C PRO A 4 -12.81 0.41 23.01
N LYS A 5 -11.71 0.68 23.75
CA LYS A 5 -10.42 1.04 23.14
C LYS A 5 -10.02 -0.12 22.22
N ARG A 6 -10.12 0.09 20.92
CA ARG A 6 -9.46 -0.79 19.96
C ARG A 6 -7.97 -0.52 20.05
N ASP A 7 -7.18 -1.56 20.19
CA ASP A 7 -5.75 -1.45 20.03
C ASP A 7 -5.48 -0.95 18.61
N ARG A 8 -5.00 0.31 18.53
CA ARG A 8 -4.55 0.87 17.26
C ARG A 8 -3.25 0.16 16.91
N THR A 9 -3.19 -0.41 15.75
CA THR A 9 -1.97 -1.06 15.28
C THR A 9 -0.94 0.02 14.97
N ILE A 10 0.22 -0.07 15.60
CA ILE A 10 1.38 0.77 15.24
C ILE A 10 2.16 0.00 14.20
N GLU A 11 2.24 0.56 12.99
CA GLU A 11 3.06 0.02 11.89
C GLU A 11 4.40 0.74 11.86
N SER A 12 5.49 -0.03 11.83
CA SER A 12 6.85 0.48 11.62
C SER A 12 7.42 -0.09 10.35
N GLU A 13 7.94 0.76 9.47
CA GLU A 13 8.44 0.38 8.14
C GLU A 13 9.78 1.04 7.80
N LEU A 14 10.61 0.33 7.04
CA LEU A 14 11.69 0.88 6.22
C LEU A 14 11.38 0.60 4.75
N LYS A 15 11.53 1.61 3.90
CA LYS A 15 11.29 1.51 2.47
C LYS A 15 12.50 1.94 1.68
N PHE A 16 12.87 1.17 0.65
CA PHE A 16 13.98 1.50 -0.23
C PHE A 16 13.57 1.41 -1.69
N ARG A 17 14.17 2.26 -2.51
CA ARG A 17 14.12 2.14 -3.97
C ARG A 17 15.24 1.22 -4.42
N LEU A 18 14.90 0.30 -5.28
CA LEU A 18 15.87 -0.57 -5.97
C LEU A 18 16.27 0.06 -7.31
N THR A 19 17.47 -0.23 -7.79
CA THR A 19 17.95 0.33 -9.06
C THR A 19 17.21 -0.27 -10.27
N GLY A 20 16.66 -1.48 -10.11
CA GLY A 20 15.88 -2.12 -11.15
C GLY A 20 15.53 -3.57 -10.84
N GLU A 21 15.15 -4.30 -11.87
CA GLU A 21 14.72 -5.70 -11.78
C GLU A 21 15.82 -6.61 -11.21
N LYS A 22 17.09 -6.36 -11.55
CA LYS A 22 18.21 -7.16 -11.08
C LYS A 22 18.29 -7.17 -9.55
N ASP A 23 18.16 -6.01 -8.90
CA ASP A 23 18.19 -5.91 -7.44
C ASP A 23 16.98 -6.63 -6.82
N HIS A 24 15.82 -6.51 -7.44
CA HIS A 24 14.61 -7.20 -7.01
C HIS A 24 14.78 -8.74 -7.09
N VAL A 25 15.41 -9.26 -8.15
CA VAL A 25 15.72 -10.68 -8.29
C VAL A 25 16.74 -11.13 -7.25
N ASN A 26 17.80 -10.34 -7.02
CA ASN A 26 18.82 -10.63 -6.03
C ASN A 26 18.23 -10.68 -4.60
N LEU A 27 17.42 -9.69 -4.22
CA LEU A 27 16.75 -9.69 -2.91
C LEU A 27 15.84 -10.91 -2.72
N ARG A 28 15.14 -11.32 -3.78
CA ARG A 28 14.31 -12.52 -3.74
C ARG A 28 15.13 -13.81 -3.54
N ALA A 29 16.31 -13.89 -4.14
CA ALA A 29 17.25 -15.00 -3.90
C ALA A 29 17.74 -14.97 -2.45
N MET A 30 18.22 -13.83 -1.97
CA MET A 30 18.68 -13.66 -0.58
C MET A 30 17.60 -14.01 0.45
N LEU A 31 16.33 -13.68 0.19
CA LEU A 31 15.20 -14.05 1.06
C LEU A 31 15.04 -15.57 1.12
N ARG A 32 15.10 -16.27 -0.01
CA ARG A 32 15.03 -17.74 -0.05
C ARG A 32 16.18 -18.40 0.68
N ASP A 33 17.40 -17.94 0.43
CA ASP A 33 18.62 -18.48 1.03
C ASP A 33 18.62 -18.33 2.55
N ARG A 34 17.88 -17.35 3.09
CA ARG A 34 17.67 -17.13 4.52
C ARG A 34 16.44 -17.83 5.10
N GLY A 35 15.79 -18.67 4.31
CA GLY A 35 14.62 -19.42 4.76
C GLY A 35 13.35 -18.59 4.87
N ALA A 36 13.29 -17.41 4.26
CA ALA A 36 12.05 -16.64 4.22
C ALA A 36 10.94 -17.38 3.47
N GLN A 37 9.74 -17.33 3.99
CA GLN A 37 8.57 -17.95 3.38
C GLN A 37 7.78 -16.93 2.57
N MET A 38 7.57 -17.22 1.28
CA MET A 38 6.67 -16.41 0.44
C MET A 38 5.22 -16.70 0.85
N SER A 39 4.56 -15.70 1.43
CA SER A 39 3.19 -15.87 1.94
C SER A 39 2.12 -15.41 0.96
N ALA A 40 2.42 -14.44 0.07
CA ALA A 40 1.44 -13.96 -0.90
C ALA A 40 2.09 -13.31 -2.13
N ARG A 41 1.36 -13.34 -3.25
CA ARG A 41 1.66 -12.58 -4.46
C ARG A 41 0.36 -12.08 -5.07
N TYR A 42 0.26 -10.76 -5.28
CA TYR A 42 -0.97 -10.16 -5.80
C TYR A 42 -0.72 -8.85 -6.53
N ARG A 43 -1.74 -8.44 -7.28
CA ARG A 43 -1.84 -7.10 -7.87
C ARG A 43 -2.76 -6.27 -6.99
N GLU A 44 -2.38 -5.02 -6.79
CA GLU A 44 -3.18 -4.05 -6.06
C GLU A 44 -3.58 -2.91 -6.98
N GLU A 45 -4.82 -2.47 -6.85
CA GLU A 45 -5.27 -1.17 -7.29
C GLU A 45 -5.53 -0.32 -6.06
N ASN A 46 -4.83 0.79 -5.94
CA ASN A 46 -4.88 1.65 -4.76
C ASN A 46 -5.61 2.94 -5.10
N TYR A 47 -6.70 3.21 -4.39
CA TYR A 47 -7.51 4.43 -4.49
C TYR A 47 -7.18 5.32 -3.29
N ARG A 48 -6.59 6.48 -3.54
CA ARG A 48 -6.31 7.48 -2.52
C ARG A 48 -7.41 8.52 -2.50
N PHE A 49 -8.02 8.73 -1.34
CA PHE A 49 -9.12 9.68 -1.18
C PHE A 49 -8.66 11.03 -0.64
N ASN A 50 -9.29 12.08 -1.14
CA ASN A 50 -9.35 13.39 -0.52
C ASN A 50 -10.63 13.44 0.33
N GLY A 51 -10.50 13.76 1.62
CA GLY A 51 -11.63 13.80 2.52
C GLY A 51 -12.29 15.19 2.59
N PRO A 52 -13.54 15.26 3.07
CA PRO A 52 -14.23 16.51 3.30
C PRO A 52 -13.63 17.23 4.51
N GLY A 53 -13.22 18.49 4.32
CA GLY A 53 -12.85 19.39 5.40
C GLY A 53 -11.45 19.20 6.01
N LYS A 54 -11.20 19.96 7.08
CA LYS A 54 -9.87 20.06 7.72
C LYS A 54 -9.50 18.84 8.57
N SER A 55 -10.47 18.14 9.13
CA SER A 55 -10.28 17.00 10.03
C SER A 55 -9.59 15.80 9.37
N THR A 56 -9.68 15.68 8.05
CA THR A 56 -9.08 14.58 7.28
C THR A 56 -7.67 14.91 6.73
N ARG A 57 -7.15 16.13 6.93
CA ARG A 57 -5.88 16.58 6.32
C ARG A 57 -4.67 15.77 6.75
N ASN A 58 -4.65 15.30 7.99
CA ASN A 58 -3.54 14.55 8.56
C ASN A 58 -3.73 13.04 8.48
N THR A 59 -4.84 12.59 7.87
CA THR A 59 -5.15 11.17 7.71
C THR A 59 -5.08 10.79 6.24
N THR A 60 -4.40 9.69 5.94
CA THR A 60 -4.44 9.09 4.62
C THR A 60 -5.54 8.03 4.61
N LEU A 61 -6.56 8.20 3.77
CA LEU A 61 -7.55 7.17 3.49
C LEU A 61 -7.26 6.51 2.15
N ARG A 62 -7.19 5.19 2.15
CA ARG A 62 -6.90 4.37 0.97
C ARG A 62 -7.84 3.16 0.92
N LEU A 63 -8.41 2.89 -0.23
CA LEU A 63 -9.02 1.61 -0.55
C LEU A 63 -8.06 0.85 -1.47
N ARG A 64 -7.70 -0.37 -1.07
CA ARG A 64 -6.87 -1.31 -1.83
C ARG A 64 -7.76 -2.41 -2.36
N ILE A 65 -7.75 -2.63 -3.67
CA ILE A 65 -8.44 -3.74 -4.32
C ILE A 65 -7.39 -4.77 -4.69
N LEU A 66 -7.65 -6.04 -4.38
CA LEU A 66 -6.73 -7.14 -4.61
C LEU A 66 -7.17 -7.95 -5.83
N ASN A 67 -6.25 -8.17 -6.77
CA ASN A 67 -6.43 -9.01 -7.97
C ASN A 67 -7.67 -8.67 -8.81
N GLY A 68 -8.14 -7.41 -8.75
CA GLY A 68 -9.34 -6.97 -9.48
C GLY A 68 -10.65 -7.56 -8.97
N GLY A 69 -10.64 -8.21 -7.80
CA GLY A 69 -11.83 -8.82 -7.21
C GLY A 69 -12.77 -7.84 -6.52
N PRO A 70 -13.92 -8.31 -6.02
CA PRO A 70 -14.89 -7.47 -5.31
C PRO A 70 -14.42 -7.11 -3.89
N HIS A 71 -13.40 -7.78 -3.37
CA HIS A 71 -12.89 -7.61 -2.02
C HIS A 71 -11.74 -6.61 -1.99
N GLY A 72 -11.60 -5.90 -0.87
CA GLY A 72 -10.53 -4.95 -0.68
C GLY A 72 -10.23 -4.69 0.80
N VAL A 73 -9.31 -3.76 1.02
CA VAL A 73 -8.93 -3.29 2.36
C VAL A 73 -9.01 -1.77 2.38
N LEU A 74 -9.85 -1.25 3.27
CA LEU A 74 -9.94 0.17 3.56
C LEU A 74 -9.00 0.50 4.72
N THR A 75 -8.02 1.36 4.46
CA THR A 75 -6.97 1.72 5.43
C THR A 75 -7.04 3.21 5.74
N ALA A 76 -7.10 3.55 7.02
CA ALA A 76 -6.88 4.91 7.53
C ALA A 76 -5.51 4.97 8.21
N LYS A 77 -4.65 5.90 7.77
CA LYS A 77 -3.27 6.05 8.26
C LYS A 77 -3.09 7.42 8.88
N GLY A 78 -2.64 7.46 10.13
CA GLY A 78 -2.33 8.68 10.86
C GLY A 78 -1.06 9.38 10.39
N PRO A 79 -0.65 10.48 11.06
CA PRO A 79 0.60 11.15 10.79
C PRO A 79 1.80 10.25 11.10
N ALA A 80 2.82 10.31 10.24
CA ALA A 80 4.03 9.52 10.40
C ALA A 80 5.02 10.21 11.35
N LYS A 81 5.73 9.40 12.15
CA LYS A 81 6.94 9.78 12.89
C LYS A 81 8.13 9.06 12.25
N PHE A 82 9.32 9.63 12.38
CA PHE A 82 10.54 9.06 11.81
C PHE A 82 11.62 9.05 12.90
N ASP A 83 12.29 7.90 13.05
CA ASP A 83 13.42 7.73 13.91
C ASP A 83 14.42 6.76 13.26
N GLY A 84 15.72 7.14 13.15
CA GLY A 84 16.75 6.31 12.54
C GLY A 84 16.43 5.79 11.12
N GLY A 85 15.61 6.52 10.36
CA GLY A 85 15.10 6.09 9.05
C GLY A 85 13.79 5.30 9.12
N VAL A 86 13.48 4.68 10.26
CA VAL A 86 12.23 3.94 10.49
C VAL A 86 11.06 4.91 10.54
N LYS A 87 10.03 4.60 9.77
CA LYS A 87 8.77 5.34 9.76
C LYS A 87 7.74 4.58 10.58
N THR A 88 7.15 5.27 11.54
CA THR A 88 6.14 4.69 12.45
C THR A 88 4.87 5.53 12.40
N ARG A 89 3.71 4.87 12.39
CA ARG A 89 2.40 5.53 12.45
C ARG A 89 1.28 4.60 12.90
N GLU A 90 0.20 5.20 13.37
CA GLU A 90 -1.03 4.47 13.64
C GLU A 90 -1.76 4.12 12.34
N GLU A 91 -2.22 2.89 12.23
CA GLU A 91 -3.05 2.42 11.14
C GLU A 91 -4.30 1.72 11.65
N THR A 92 -5.37 1.87 10.89
CA THR A 92 -6.61 1.12 11.08
C THR A 92 -7.01 0.54 9.75
N GLU A 93 -7.13 -0.77 9.68
CA GLU A 93 -7.56 -1.48 8.48
C GLU A 93 -8.89 -2.20 8.70
N VAL A 94 -9.70 -2.21 7.66
CA VAL A 94 -10.97 -2.94 7.62
C VAL A 94 -11.06 -3.66 6.27
N GLU A 95 -11.29 -4.96 6.31
CA GLU A 95 -11.62 -5.72 5.11
C GLU A 95 -13.01 -5.31 4.62
N VAL A 96 -13.14 -5.09 3.33
CA VAL A 96 -14.42 -4.78 2.67
C VAL A 96 -14.74 -5.87 1.67
N LYS A 97 -15.98 -6.37 1.73
CA LYS A 97 -16.46 -7.45 0.86
C LYS A 97 -16.98 -6.95 -0.48
N ASP A 98 -17.36 -5.67 -0.54
CA ASP A 98 -17.85 -5.02 -1.75
C ASP A 98 -17.17 -3.66 -1.90
N VAL A 99 -16.19 -3.61 -2.80
CA VAL A 99 -15.40 -2.41 -3.05
C VAL A 99 -16.22 -1.32 -3.76
N HIS A 100 -17.23 -1.70 -4.57
CA HIS A 100 -18.09 -0.73 -5.26
C HIS A 100 -19.02 -0.04 -4.27
N ALA A 101 -19.72 -0.82 -3.43
CA ALA A 101 -20.56 -0.26 -2.38
C ALA A 101 -19.75 0.62 -1.41
N THR A 102 -18.49 0.23 -1.14
CA THR A 102 -17.59 1.03 -0.29
C THR A 102 -17.22 2.36 -0.95
N LEU A 103 -16.95 2.36 -2.26
CA LEU A 103 -16.67 3.58 -3.02
C LEU A 103 -17.88 4.51 -3.02
N ASP A 104 -19.08 3.97 -3.31
CA ASP A 104 -20.33 4.74 -3.31
C ASP A 104 -20.62 5.38 -1.94
N MET A 105 -20.44 4.60 -0.87
CA MET A 105 -20.58 5.09 0.50
C MET A 105 -19.60 6.22 0.82
N LEU A 106 -18.33 6.05 0.48
CA LEU A 106 -17.31 7.07 0.69
C LEU A 106 -17.63 8.35 -0.09
N GLU A 107 -18.14 8.21 -1.32
CA GLU A 107 -18.56 9.35 -2.13
C GLU A 107 -19.74 10.10 -1.53
N GLN A 108 -20.76 9.38 -1.04
CA GLN A 108 -21.91 9.97 -0.31
C GLN A 108 -21.45 10.70 0.95
N LEU A 109 -20.41 10.23 1.63
CA LEU A 109 -19.80 10.88 2.79
C LEU A 109 -18.86 12.06 2.41
N GLY A 110 -18.81 12.43 1.12
CA GLY A 110 -18.05 13.58 0.65
C GLY A 110 -16.56 13.29 0.37
N PHE A 111 -16.11 12.03 0.46
CA PHE A 111 -14.78 11.68 0.00
C PHE A 111 -14.74 11.63 -1.52
N ARG A 112 -13.59 11.99 -2.11
CA ARG A 112 -13.39 11.94 -3.56
C ARG A 112 -12.08 11.23 -3.87
N VAL A 113 -12.09 10.38 -4.89
CA VAL A 113 -10.86 9.75 -5.37
C VAL A 113 -9.94 10.85 -5.91
N GLY A 114 -8.80 11.01 -5.27
CA GLY A 114 -7.79 11.99 -5.66
C GLY A 114 -6.88 11.47 -6.77
N TRP A 115 -6.40 10.25 -6.64
CA TRP A 115 -5.60 9.53 -7.65
C TRP A 115 -5.58 8.04 -7.35
N THR A 116 -5.21 7.26 -8.37
CA THR A 116 -5.05 5.83 -8.29
C THR A 116 -3.65 5.42 -8.73
N TYR A 117 -3.19 4.29 -8.28
CA TYR A 117 -1.95 3.68 -8.76
C TYR A 117 -1.98 2.16 -8.59
N PRO A 118 -1.58 1.41 -9.64
CA PRO A 118 -1.43 -0.02 -9.56
C PRO A 118 -0.10 -0.38 -8.87
N LYS A 119 -0.05 -1.56 -8.27
CA LYS A 119 1.15 -2.13 -7.68
C LYS A 119 1.11 -3.66 -7.79
N ARG A 120 2.24 -4.27 -8.09
CA ARG A 120 2.45 -5.72 -7.95
C ARG A 120 3.29 -5.96 -6.71
N ARG A 121 2.82 -6.80 -5.82
CA ARG A 121 3.47 -7.10 -4.54
C ARG A 121 3.75 -8.59 -4.40
N THR A 122 4.94 -8.92 -3.91
CA THR A 122 5.26 -10.24 -3.38
C THR A 122 5.62 -10.06 -1.91
N LEU A 123 4.92 -10.76 -1.02
CA LEU A 123 5.10 -10.72 0.43
C LEU A 123 5.87 -11.94 0.91
N TRP A 124 6.89 -11.70 1.71
CA TRP A 124 7.73 -12.67 2.37
C TRP A 124 7.71 -12.46 3.87
N MET A 125 7.81 -13.54 4.63
CA MET A 125 7.96 -13.48 6.09
C MET A 125 9.35 -14.01 6.46
N LEU A 126 10.12 -13.22 7.22
CA LEU A 126 11.45 -13.55 7.69
C LEU A 126 11.61 -13.09 9.14
N ALA A 127 11.79 -14.02 10.07
CA ALA A 127 12.04 -13.75 11.50
C ALA A 127 11.03 -12.73 12.10
N GLY A 128 9.74 -12.86 11.78
CA GLY A 128 8.69 -11.98 12.29
C GLY A 128 8.57 -10.63 11.56
N VAL A 129 9.39 -10.38 10.54
CA VAL A 129 9.32 -9.18 9.70
C VAL A 129 8.67 -9.53 8.36
N ALA A 130 7.71 -8.72 7.94
CA ALA A 130 7.15 -8.77 6.60
C ALA A 130 8.09 -8.02 5.64
N VAL A 131 8.60 -8.72 4.63
CA VAL A 131 9.43 -8.14 3.58
C VAL A 131 8.63 -8.16 2.29
N THR A 132 8.31 -6.97 1.75
CA THR A 132 7.57 -6.88 0.50
C THR A 132 8.46 -6.40 -0.63
N LEU A 133 8.37 -7.08 -1.76
CA LEU A 133 8.98 -6.66 -3.01
C LEU A 133 7.90 -6.11 -3.91
N ASP A 134 7.98 -4.82 -4.20
CA ASP A 134 6.94 -4.05 -4.89
C ASP A 134 7.41 -3.54 -6.25
N VAL A 135 6.56 -3.67 -7.25
CA VAL A 135 6.77 -3.12 -8.60
C VAL A 135 5.63 -2.15 -8.91
N LEU A 136 6.01 -0.92 -9.22
CA LEU A 136 5.12 0.17 -9.60
C LEU A 136 5.58 0.78 -10.93
N ASP A 137 4.73 1.57 -11.58
CA ASP A 137 5.04 2.24 -12.85
C ASP A 137 6.23 3.21 -12.75
N PHE A 138 6.59 3.59 -11.52
CA PHE A 138 7.68 4.52 -11.22
C PHE A 138 8.87 3.88 -10.52
N GLY A 139 8.95 2.56 -10.48
CA GLY A 139 10.15 1.85 -10.01
C GLY A 139 9.89 0.56 -9.22
N TRP A 140 11.00 0.01 -8.76
CA TRP A 140 11.10 -1.20 -7.96
C TRP A 140 11.43 -0.83 -6.52
N PHE A 141 10.82 -1.51 -5.56
CA PHE A 141 10.97 -1.16 -4.15
C PHE A 141 10.99 -2.40 -3.28
N VAL A 142 11.54 -2.23 -2.09
CA VAL A 142 11.41 -3.17 -0.97
C VAL A 142 10.91 -2.40 0.25
N GLU A 143 9.96 -2.97 0.97
CA GLU A 143 9.55 -2.53 2.30
C GLU A 143 9.84 -3.64 3.31
N LEU A 144 10.32 -3.24 4.48
CA LEU A 144 10.50 -4.07 5.66
C LEU A 144 9.52 -3.55 6.71
N GLU A 145 8.61 -4.38 7.20
CA GLU A 145 7.58 -4.00 8.15
C GLU A 145 7.58 -4.97 9.34
N GLY A 146 7.69 -4.44 10.56
CA GLY A 146 7.78 -5.25 11.77
C GLY A 146 8.20 -4.44 13.00
N PRO A 147 8.77 -5.12 14.03
CA PRO A 147 9.27 -4.43 15.21
C PRO A 147 10.36 -3.40 14.86
N ALA A 148 10.15 -2.14 15.28
CA ALA A 148 10.99 -1.01 14.86
C ALA A 148 12.49 -1.25 15.10
N ASP A 149 12.84 -1.85 16.23
CA ASP A 149 14.23 -2.08 16.65
C ASP A 149 14.96 -3.12 15.77
N SER A 150 14.24 -4.05 15.14
CA SER A 150 14.83 -5.09 14.30
C SER A 150 15.02 -4.67 12.84
N LEU A 151 14.29 -3.64 12.38
CA LEU A 151 14.29 -3.24 10.98
C LEU A 151 15.64 -2.73 10.47
N PRO A 152 16.40 -1.90 11.21
CA PRO A 152 17.68 -1.38 10.72
C PRO A 152 18.73 -2.47 10.47
N ASP A 153 18.85 -3.44 11.37
CA ASP A 153 19.83 -4.52 11.23
C ASP A 153 19.44 -5.48 10.11
N LEU A 154 18.15 -5.78 9.99
CA LEU A 154 17.67 -6.58 8.87
C LEU A 154 17.91 -5.87 7.54
N ALA A 155 17.69 -4.56 7.45
CA ALA A 155 17.98 -3.78 6.24
C ALA A 155 19.46 -3.87 5.86
N ARG A 156 20.37 -3.61 6.83
CA ARG A 156 21.83 -3.71 6.61
C ARG A 156 22.24 -5.10 6.14
N SER A 157 21.62 -6.13 6.67
CA SER A 157 21.91 -7.52 6.27
C SER A 157 21.56 -7.81 4.79
N PHE A 158 20.67 -7.02 4.19
CA PHE A 158 20.36 -7.03 2.76
C PHE A 158 21.19 -6.03 1.94
N GLY A 159 22.16 -5.35 2.56
CA GLY A 159 22.95 -4.28 1.91
C GLY A 159 22.18 -2.97 1.74
N LEU A 160 21.11 -2.78 2.51
CA LEU A 160 20.28 -1.57 2.49
C LEU A 160 20.63 -0.69 3.69
N ASP A 161 21.07 0.54 3.44
CA ASP A 161 21.40 1.50 4.51
C ASP A 161 20.13 2.21 4.99
N PRO A 162 19.74 2.08 6.27
CA PRO A 162 18.59 2.78 6.84
C PRO A 162 18.61 4.31 6.66
N ALA A 163 19.79 4.93 6.57
CA ALA A 163 19.93 6.36 6.32
C ALA A 163 19.37 6.76 4.93
N HIS A 164 19.32 5.85 3.98
CA HIS A 164 18.78 6.05 2.64
C HIS A 164 17.31 5.60 2.50
N ALA A 165 16.65 5.26 3.61
CA ALA A 165 15.25 4.88 3.58
C ALA A 165 14.35 6.02 3.08
N LEU A 166 13.37 5.68 2.25
CA LEU A 166 12.45 6.64 1.67
C LEU A 166 11.38 7.07 2.68
N LYS A 167 11.26 8.37 2.90
CA LYS A 167 10.21 8.95 3.76
C LYS A 167 8.84 9.03 3.06
N ASP A 168 8.84 9.18 1.73
CA ASP A 168 7.63 9.31 0.94
C ASP A 168 6.86 7.99 0.88
N SER A 169 5.54 8.06 1.03
CA SER A 169 4.66 6.93 0.74
C SER A 169 4.53 6.70 -0.77
N TYR A 170 4.16 5.48 -1.19
CA TYR A 170 3.85 5.20 -2.61
C TYR A 170 2.79 6.15 -3.16
N SER A 171 1.80 6.51 -2.36
CA SER A 171 0.77 7.46 -2.72
C SER A 171 1.34 8.84 -3.09
N VAL A 172 2.31 9.35 -2.31
CA VAL A 172 3.00 10.61 -2.60
C VAL A 172 3.86 10.49 -3.85
N MET A 173 4.64 9.40 -3.97
CA MET A 173 5.48 9.14 -5.15
C MET A 173 4.63 8.98 -6.42
N ALA A 174 3.51 8.27 -6.36
CA ALA A 174 2.56 8.14 -7.46
C ALA A 174 2.05 9.51 -7.91
N LYS A 175 1.63 10.37 -6.96
CA LYS A 175 1.17 11.73 -7.27
C LYS A 175 2.24 12.55 -7.98
N LYS A 176 3.51 12.48 -7.52
CA LYS A 176 4.64 13.14 -8.14
C LYS A 176 4.87 12.64 -9.57
N HIS A 177 4.89 11.30 -9.75
CA HIS A 177 5.06 10.66 -11.05
C HIS A 177 3.98 11.05 -12.06
N LEU A 178 2.73 11.06 -11.63
CA LEU A 178 1.61 11.45 -12.47
C LEU A 178 1.67 12.90 -12.91
N LYS A 179 2.08 13.80 -12.00
CA LYS A 179 2.31 15.21 -12.34
C LYS A 179 3.45 15.37 -13.35
N ALA A 180 4.56 14.66 -13.16
CA ALA A 180 5.72 14.71 -14.05
C ALA A 180 5.39 14.25 -15.49
N LYS A 181 4.53 13.22 -15.61
CA LYS A 181 4.07 12.73 -16.93
C LYS A 181 2.96 13.58 -17.56
N LYS A 182 2.52 14.69 -16.93
CA LYS A 182 1.36 15.47 -17.35
C LYS A 182 0.09 14.64 -17.59
N LEU A 183 0.01 13.50 -16.90
CA LEU A 183 -1.14 12.63 -17.00
C LEU A 183 -2.27 13.24 -16.17
N THR A 184 -3.15 13.98 -16.83
CA THR A 184 -4.42 14.39 -16.24
C THR A 184 -5.29 13.15 -16.07
N LYS A 185 -5.83 12.96 -14.86
CA LYS A 185 -6.51 11.72 -14.55
C LYS A 185 -7.99 11.87 -14.38
N LYS A 186 -8.69 11.09 -15.16
CA LYS A 186 -9.87 10.42 -14.62
C LYS A 186 -9.37 9.12 -13.94
N PRO A 187 -9.81 8.79 -12.70
CA PRO A 187 -9.57 7.46 -12.16
C PRO A 187 -10.13 6.45 -13.18
N PRO A 188 -9.49 5.28 -13.36
CA PRO A 188 -10.06 4.24 -14.18
C PRO A 188 -11.49 3.99 -13.67
N ILE A 189 -12.44 3.98 -14.59
CA ILE A 189 -13.81 3.60 -14.28
C ILE A 189 -13.68 2.14 -13.85
N LEU A 190 -14.00 1.85 -12.58
CA LEU A 190 -14.18 0.47 -12.15
C LEU A 190 -15.28 -0.10 -13.01
N VAL A 191 -14.91 -1.00 -13.92
CA VAL A 191 -15.90 -1.72 -14.73
C VAL A 191 -16.72 -2.52 -13.74
N ASN A 192 -17.99 -2.16 -13.59
CA ASN A 192 -18.91 -2.84 -12.69
C ASN A 192 -19.04 -4.31 -13.15
N PRO A 193 -18.57 -5.31 -12.37
CA PRO A 193 -18.67 -6.70 -12.78
C PRO A 193 -20.12 -7.16 -13.05
N ARG A 194 -21.11 -6.49 -12.45
CA ARG A 194 -22.54 -6.75 -12.71
C ARG A 194 -22.96 -6.33 -14.12
N ALA A 195 -22.32 -5.31 -14.71
CA ALA A 195 -22.61 -4.93 -16.10
C ALA A 195 -22.10 -5.98 -17.09
N LEU A 196 -20.98 -6.64 -16.80
CA LEU A 196 -20.45 -7.73 -17.63
C LEU A 196 -21.25 -9.04 -17.53
N GLN A 197 -22.01 -9.25 -16.45
CA GLN A 197 -22.89 -10.40 -16.32
C GLN A 197 -24.23 -10.19 -17.04
N ALA A 198 -24.73 -8.96 -17.11
CA ALA A 198 -25.96 -8.63 -17.80
C ALA A 198 -25.83 -8.83 -19.33
N GLU A 199 -24.67 -8.62 -19.93
CA GLU A 199 -24.44 -8.85 -21.36
C GLU A 199 -24.32 -10.35 -21.74
N LYS A 200 -23.99 -11.23 -20.78
CA LYS A 200 -23.88 -12.69 -21.03
C LYS A 200 -25.20 -13.46 -20.88
N THR A 201 -26.24 -12.84 -20.32
CA THR A 201 -27.55 -13.43 -20.14
C THR A 201 -28.57 -13.00 -21.23
N SER A 202 -28.14 -12.17 -22.19
CA SER A 202 -28.97 -11.65 -23.29
C SER A 202 -28.58 -12.22 -24.67
N SER A 203 -27.86 -13.37 -24.68
CA SER A 203 -27.50 -14.08 -25.92
C SER A 203 -28.02 -15.49 -25.89
#